data_e2cef02a36e61a61f4b46249952e1130
#
_entry.id   e2cef02a36e61a61f4b46249952e1130
#
_cell.length_a   1.000
_cell.length_b   1.000
_cell.length_c   1.000
_cell.angle_alpha   90.00
_cell.angle_beta   90.00
_cell.angle_gamma   90.00
#
_symmetry.space_group_name_H-M   'P 1'
#
loop_
_entity.id
_entity.type
_entity.pdbx_description
1 polymer ?
#
loop_
_entity_poly.entity_id
_entity_poly.type
_entity_poly.pdbx_seq_one_letter_code
_entity_poly.pdbx_strand_id
1 'polypeptide(L)'
;MNIKIGILGYGNIGRGVETALRDNPDMELAAVFTRRDPSQVKILSENVPVISVSEIEAWKDKIDVLLLCGGSATDLPQQTPFYAKMFNVVDTFDTHAKVPAHFAAVDRSAKENGKIAIISVGWDPGLFSLSRLYGNVILPNGKDYTFWGKGVSQGHSDAIRRIKGVKNAKQYTCPVESAMRAVRNGENPELTTRETVSYTHLRAHETKANL
;
A
#
# COMPACT_ATOMS: atom_id res chain seq x y z
N MET A 1 -10.93 -25.13 -7.89
CA MET A 1 -10.88 -24.03 -8.90
C MET A 1 -10.15 -22.90 -8.22
N ASN A 2 -9.02 -22.44 -8.78
CA ASN A 2 -8.21 -21.40 -8.16
C ASN A 2 -8.80 -20.02 -8.49
N ILE A 3 -8.70 -19.09 -7.55
CA ILE A 3 -9.08 -17.69 -7.74
C ILE A 3 -8.03 -17.02 -8.64
N LYS A 4 -8.44 -16.53 -9.79
CA LYS A 4 -7.57 -15.88 -10.77
C LYS A 4 -7.35 -14.41 -10.44
N ILE A 5 -6.11 -14.06 -10.17
CA ILE A 5 -5.69 -12.74 -9.72
C ILE A 5 -5.02 -11.97 -10.86
N GLY A 6 -5.46 -10.74 -11.07
CA GLY A 6 -4.74 -9.74 -11.86
C GLY A 6 -4.06 -8.73 -10.96
N ILE A 7 -2.84 -8.31 -11.28
CA ILE A 7 -2.13 -7.23 -10.57
C ILE A 7 -2.05 -6.00 -11.47
N LEU A 8 -2.59 -4.86 -11.05
CA LEU A 8 -2.40 -3.59 -11.73
C LEU A 8 -1.35 -2.73 -11.00
N GLY A 9 -0.21 -2.55 -11.66
CA GLY A 9 0.93 -1.83 -11.10
C GLY A 9 1.96 -2.77 -10.46
N TYR A 10 3.14 -2.85 -11.07
CA TYR A 10 4.21 -3.72 -10.63
C TYR A 10 5.38 -2.91 -10.04
N GLY A 11 5.13 -2.34 -8.86
CA GLY A 11 6.09 -1.71 -7.96
C GLY A 11 6.41 -2.63 -6.78
N ASN A 12 6.79 -2.06 -5.64
CA ASN A 12 7.07 -2.83 -4.42
C ASN A 12 5.87 -3.63 -3.94
N ILE A 13 4.66 -3.03 -3.99
CA ILE A 13 3.42 -3.69 -3.57
C ILE A 13 3.10 -4.85 -4.52
N GLY A 14 3.10 -4.61 -5.83
CA GLY A 14 2.81 -5.66 -6.81
C GLY A 14 3.76 -6.85 -6.72
N ARG A 15 5.05 -6.61 -6.47
CA ARG A 15 6.04 -7.68 -6.21
C ARG A 15 5.74 -8.43 -4.93
N GLY A 16 5.37 -7.72 -3.87
CA GLY A 16 4.97 -8.34 -2.59
C GLY A 16 3.75 -9.23 -2.75
N VAL A 17 2.74 -8.76 -3.47
CA VAL A 17 1.54 -9.54 -3.80
C VAL A 17 1.90 -10.79 -4.59
N GLU A 18 2.70 -10.66 -5.64
CA GLU A 18 3.15 -11.82 -6.42
C GLU A 18 3.89 -12.86 -5.56
N THR A 19 4.76 -12.38 -4.66
CA THR A 19 5.47 -13.28 -3.73
C THR A 19 4.47 -13.99 -2.80
N ALA A 20 3.50 -13.28 -2.24
CA ALA A 20 2.50 -13.85 -1.35
C ALA A 20 1.59 -14.87 -2.04
N LEU A 21 1.24 -14.65 -3.32
CA LEU A 21 0.41 -15.59 -4.07
C LEU A 21 1.05 -16.98 -4.23
N ARG A 22 2.38 -17.08 -4.20
CA ARG A 22 3.07 -18.37 -4.28
C ARG A 22 2.79 -19.28 -3.09
N ASP A 23 2.53 -18.68 -1.93
CA ASP A 23 2.26 -19.40 -0.69
C ASP A 23 0.75 -19.66 -0.47
N ASN A 24 -0.10 -19.26 -1.42
CA ASN A 24 -1.54 -19.42 -1.37
C ASN A 24 -2.02 -20.30 -2.54
N PRO A 25 -2.11 -21.63 -2.35
CA PRO A 25 -2.37 -22.59 -3.42
C PRO A 25 -3.79 -22.54 -4.01
N ASP A 26 -4.70 -21.81 -3.37
CA ASP A 26 -6.07 -21.55 -3.85
C ASP A 26 -6.17 -20.34 -4.78
N MET A 27 -5.05 -19.64 -5.00
CA MET A 27 -4.96 -18.46 -5.86
C MET A 27 -3.92 -18.67 -6.95
N GLU A 28 -4.13 -18.06 -8.11
CA GLU A 28 -3.15 -18.05 -9.20
C GLU A 28 -3.01 -16.66 -9.81
N LEU A 29 -1.78 -16.27 -10.09
CA LEU A 29 -1.51 -15.03 -10.83
C LEU A 29 -1.79 -15.25 -12.31
N ALA A 30 -2.85 -14.64 -12.83
CA ALA A 30 -3.25 -14.77 -14.22
C ALA A 30 -2.58 -13.74 -15.15
N ALA A 31 -2.39 -12.50 -14.68
CA ALA A 31 -1.72 -11.43 -15.45
C ALA A 31 -1.22 -10.29 -14.57
N VAL A 32 -0.22 -9.58 -15.08
CA VAL A 32 0.26 -8.30 -14.53
C VAL A 32 0.01 -7.19 -15.55
N PHE A 33 -0.67 -6.13 -15.12
CA PHE A 33 -0.97 -4.97 -15.96
C PHE A 33 -0.08 -3.79 -15.61
N THR A 34 0.43 -3.09 -16.62
CA THR A 34 1.37 -2.00 -16.45
C THR A 34 1.11 -0.84 -17.41
N ARG A 35 1.41 0.39 -16.95
CA ARG A 35 1.47 1.59 -17.81
C ARG A 35 2.81 1.74 -18.53
N ARG A 36 3.84 1.04 -18.03
CA ARG A 36 5.17 0.99 -18.68
C ARG A 36 5.11 0.04 -19.88
N ASP A 37 6.13 0.09 -20.72
CA ASP A 37 6.33 -0.93 -21.73
C ASP A 37 6.37 -2.32 -21.05
N PRO A 38 5.47 -3.26 -21.40
CA PRO A 38 5.44 -4.59 -20.82
C PRO A 38 6.78 -5.34 -20.90
N SER A 39 7.53 -5.15 -21.99
CA SER A 39 8.84 -5.79 -22.19
C SER A 39 9.89 -5.35 -21.16
N GLN A 40 9.71 -4.18 -20.55
CA GLN A 40 10.61 -3.63 -19.54
C GLN A 40 10.25 -4.05 -18.11
N VAL A 41 9.16 -4.77 -17.92
CA VAL A 41 8.70 -5.20 -16.60
C VAL A 41 9.05 -6.65 -16.36
N LYS A 42 10.04 -6.89 -15.50
CA LYS A 42 10.45 -8.24 -15.11
C LYS A 42 9.69 -8.65 -13.86
N ILE A 43 8.87 -9.69 -13.98
CA ILE A 43 8.14 -10.34 -12.89
C ILE A 43 8.90 -11.59 -12.41
N LEU A 44 8.47 -12.14 -11.26
CA LEU A 44 9.09 -13.33 -10.66
C LEU A 44 8.53 -14.63 -11.21
N SER A 45 7.26 -14.60 -11.64
CA SER A 45 6.56 -15.79 -12.13
C SER A 45 6.91 -16.04 -13.60
N GLU A 46 7.22 -17.30 -13.92
CA GLU A 46 7.34 -17.74 -15.30
C GLU A 46 5.95 -17.98 -15.89
N ASN A 47 5.79 -17.78 -17.18
CA ASN A 47 4.56 -18.03 -17.94
C ASN A 47 3.34 -17.16 -17.58
N VAL A 48 3.52 -16.09 -16.81
CA VAL A 48 2.48 -15.10 -16.55
C VAL A 48 2.69 -13.90 -17.49
N PRO A 49 1.69 -13.50 -18.26
CA PRO A 49 1.82 -12.39 -19.19
C PRO A 49 1.89 -11.05 -18.45
N VAL A 50 2.77 -10.19 -18.92
CA VAL A 50 2.78 -8.76 -18.60
C VAL A 50 2.12 -8.00 -19.75
N ILE A 51 1.10 -7.22 -19.46
CA ILE A 51 0.17 -6.66 -20.45
C ILE A 51 0.06 -5.14 -20.23
N SER A 52 -0.12 -4.40 -21.34
CA SER A 52 -0.43 -2.98 -21.24
C SER A 52 -1.77 -2.77 -20.54
N VAL A 53 -1.86 -1.77 -19.67
CA VAL A 53 -3.11 -1.40 -19.03
C VAL A 53 -4.22 -1.04 -20.01
N SER A 54 -3.89 -0.64 -21.24
CA SER A 54 -4.86 -0.36 -22.31
C SER A 54 -5.64 -1.59 -22.77
N GLU A 55 -5.13 -2.78 -22.49
CA GLU A 55 -5.76 -4.05 -22.88
C GLU A 55 -6.49 -4.75 -21.72
N ILE A 56 -6.55 -4.11 -20.54
CA ILE A 56 -7.08 -4.73 -19.32
C ILE A 56 -8.55 -5.15 -19.44
N GLU A 57 -9.35 -4.41 -20.22
CA GLU A 57 -10.78 -4.72 -20.40
C GLU A 57 -11.03 -6.08 -21.06
N ALA A 58 -10.11 -6.55 -21.89
CA ALA A 58 -10.17 -7.89 -22.51
C ALA A 58 -9.96 -9.04 -21.50
N TRP A 59 -9.68 -8.70 -20.24
CA TRP A 59 -9.42 -9.65 -19.16
C TRP A 59 -10.53 -9.73 -18.12
N LYS A 60 -11.63 -8.98 -18.29
CA LYS A 60 -12.75 -8.93 -17.34
C LYS A 60 -13.38 -10.32 -17.03
N ASP A 61 -13.34 -11.23 -17.99
CA ASP A 61 -13.87 -12.59 -17.83
C ASP A 61 -12.76 -13.64 -17.60
N LYS A 62 -11.50 -13.21 -17.49
CA LYS A 62 -10.32 -14.07 -17.32
C LYS A 62 -9.68 -14.00 -15.94
N ILE A 63 -10.03 -12.98 -15.17
CA ILE A 63 -9.60 -12.79 -13.79
C ILE A 63 -10.80 -12.62 -12.87
N ASP A 64 -10.70 -13.13 -11.66
CA ASP A 64 -11.76 -13.05 -10.66
C ASP A 64 -11.63 -11.79 -9.81
N VAL A 65 -10.38 -11.39 -9.51
CA VAL A 65 -10.06 -10.22 -8.68
C VAL A 65 -8.88 -9.45 -9.26
N LEU A 66 -9.02 -8.13 -9.33
CA LEU A 66 -7.95 -7.22 -9.70
C LEU A 66 -7.38 -6.53 -8.47
N LEU A 67 -6.09 -6.76 -8.18
CA LEU A 67 -5.37 -6.09 -7.10
C LEU A 67 -4.72 -4.81 -7.62
N LEU A 68 -5.12 -3.67 -7.07
CA LEU A 68 -4.67 -2.33 -7.47
C LEU A 68 -3.49 -1.90 -6.61
N CYS A 69 -2.29 -1.96 -7.16
CA CYS A 69 -1.02 -1.69 -6.50
C CYS A 69 -0.42 -0.33 -6.90
N GLY A 70 -1.26 0.61 -7.31
CA GLY A 70 -0.89 1.97 -7.67
C GLY A 70 -0.59 2.88 -6.48
N GLY A 71 -0.16 4.10 -6.76
CA GLY A 71 0.08 5.11 -5.72
C GLY A 71 -1.21 5.59 -5.06
N SER A 72 -1.26 5.54 -3.73
CA SER A 72 -2.45 5.93 -2.96
C SER A 72 -2.88 7.39 -3.21
N ALA A 73 -1.92 8.30 -3.29
CA ALA A 73 -2.22 9.71 -3.50
C ALA A 73 -2.53 10.08 -4.96
N THR A 74 -2.04 9.30 -5.92
CA THR A 74 -2.01 9.67 -7.36
C THR A 74 -2.87 8.79 -8.24
N ASP A 75 -2.86 7.48 -8.00
CA ASP A 75 -3.46 6.50 -8.90
C ASP A 75 -4.80 5.97 -8.37
N LEU A 76 -4.81 5.45 -7.15
CA LEU A 76 -5.95 4.74 -6.58
C LEU A 76 -7.24 5.56 -6.48
N PRO A 77 -7.24 6.89 -6.20
CA PRO A 77 -8.46 7.68 -6.17
C PRO A 77 -9.29 7.62 -7.45
N GLN A 78 -8.62 7.42 -8.57
CA GLN A 78 -9.27 7.32 -9.89
C GLN A 78 -9.40 5.87 -10.35
N GLN A 79 -8.37 5.07 -10.14
CA GLN A 79 -8.32 3.69 -10.62
C GLN A 79 -9.33 2.79 -9.92
N THR A 80 -9.42 2.85 -8.59
CA THR A 80 -10.29 1.93 -7.85
C THR A 80 -11.76 2.08 -8.26
N PRO A 81 -12.39 3.27 -8.23
CA PRO A 81 -13.76 3.41 -8.67
C PRO A 81 -13.95 3.13 -10.18
N PHE A 82 -12.94 3.35 -11.02
CA PHE A 82 -13.01 3.04 -12.44
C PHE A 82 -13.04 1.52 -12.69
N TYR A 83 -12.10 0.78 -12.11
CA TYR A 83 -12.00 -0.67 -12.32
C TYR A 83 -13.06 -1.45 -11.54
N ALA A 84 -13.60 -0.92 -10.45
CA ALA A 84 -14.74 -1.50 -9.74
C ALA A 84 -16.03 -1.60 -10.60
N LYS A 85 -16.08 -0.93 -11.75
CA LYS A 85 -17.15 -1.11 -12.74
C LYS A 85 -17.06 -2.44 -13.50
N MET A 86 -15.88 -3.02 -13.59
CA MET A 86 -15.58 -4.17 -14.46
C MET A 86 -15.12 -5.40 -13.69
N PHE A 87 -14.43 -5.20 -12.58
CA PHE A 87 -13.78 -6.23 -11.81
C PHE A 87 -14.19 -6.19 -10.34
N ASN A 88 -14.12 -7.32 -9.64
CA ASN A 88 -13.93 -7.28 -8.19
C ASN A 88 -12.54 -6.73 -7.94
N VAL A 89 -12.40 -5.80 -7.00
CA VAL A 89 -11.15 -5.09 -6.78
C VAL A 89 -10.71 -5.12 -5.32
N VAL A 90 -9.39 -5.12 -5.12
CA VAL A 90 -8.77 -4.87 -3.82
C VAL A 90 -7.73 -3.77 -4.00
N ASP A 91 -7.73 -2.76 -3.15
CA ASP A 91 -6.73 -1.70 -3.20
C ASP A 91 -5.98 -1.51 -1.88
N THR A 92 -4.89 -0.77 -1.97
CA THR A 92 -4.00 -0.44 -0.85
C THR A 92 -4.04 1.05 -0.50
N PHE A 93 -5.20 1.69 -0.65
CA PHE A 93 -5.37 3.12 -0.40
C PHE A 93 -5.09 3.47 1.07
N ASP A 94 -4.12 4.34 1.33
CA ASP A 94 -3.62 4.64 2.68
C ASP A 94 -3.70 6.13 3.09
N THR A 95 -4.34 6.97 2.30
CA THR A 95 -4.54 8.38 2.64
C THR A 95 -5.69 8.51 3.65
N HIS A 96 -5.41 8.29 4.95
CA HIS A 96 -6.39 8.13 6.03
C HIS A 96 -7.53 9.16 6.00
N ALA A 97 -7.21 10.45 5.90
CA ALA A 97 -8.22 11.52 5.88
C ALA A 97 -9.20 11.45 4.69
N LYS A 98 -8.84 10.74 3.63
CA LYS A 98 -9.65 10.61 2.41
C LYS A 98 -10.34 9.25 2.28
N VAL A 99 -10.10 8.31 3.20
CA VAL A 99 -10.72 6.97 3.17
C VAL A 99 -12.25 7.03 3.08
N PRO A 100 -12.97 7.86 3.85
CA PRO A 100 -14.44 7.91 3.74
C PRO A 100 -14.94 8.35 2.35
N ALA A 101 -14.29 9.33 1.74
CA ALA A 101 -14.65 9.80 0.40
C ALA A 101 -14.30 8.77 -0.67
N HIS A 102 -13.15 8.10 -0.54
CA HIS A 102 -12.71 7.01 -1.41
C HIS A 102 -13.69 5.83 -1.33
N PHE A 103 -14.05 5.43 -0.10
CA PHE A 103 -15.06 4.39 0.14
C PHE A 103 -16.37 4.71 -0.60
N ALA A 104 -16.92 5.92 -0.41
CA ALA A 104 -18.19 6.30 -1.03
C ALA A 104 -18.15 6.25 -2.56
N ALA A 105 -17.02 6.63 -3.18
CA ALA A 105 -16.84 6.58 -4.61
C ALA A 105 -16.77 5.13 -5.14
N VAL A 106 -15.99 4.28 -4.45
CA VAL A 106 -15.79 2.87 -4.83
C VAL A 106 -17.07 2.06 -4.60
N ASP A 107 -17.72 2.24 -3.44
CA ASP A 107 -18.97 1.56 -3.08
C ASP A 107 -20.07 1.80 -4.13
N ARG A 108 -20.26 3.07 -4.54
CA ARG A 108 -21.18 3.42 -5.61
C ARG A 108 -20.87 2.66 -6.90
N SER A 109 -19.61 2.73 -7.35
CA SER A 109 -19.18 2.08 -8.58
C SER A 109 -19.38 0.56 -8.55
N ALA A 110 -19.00 -0.08 -7.45
CA ALA A 110 -19.11 -1.52 -7.28
C ALA A 110 -20.58 -1.96 -7.25
N LYS A 111 -21.42 -1.28 -6.46
CA LYS A 111 -22.85 -1.57 -6.33
C LYS A 111 -23.61 -1.43 -7.66
N GLU A 112 -23.38 -0.35 -8.38
CA GLU A 112 -24.02 -0.10 -9.69
C GLU A 112 -23.68 -1.18 -10.73
N ASN A 113 -22.56 -1.88 -10.57
CA ASN A 113 -22.08 -2.88 -11.53
C ASN A 113 -22.05 -4.32 -10.97
N GLY A 114 -22.63 -4.56 -9.79
CA GLY A 114 -22.69 -5.88 -9.18
C GLY A 114 -21.32 -6.48 -8.86
N LYS A 115 -20.34 -5.63 -8.49
CA LYS A 115 -18.97 -6.02 -8.16
C LYS A 115 -18.70 -5.88 -6.66
N ILE A 116 -17.68 -6.56 -6.20
CA ILE A 116 -17.17 -6.48 -4.83
C ILE A 116 -15.89 -5.65 -4.82
N ALA A 117 -15.78 -4.75 -3.85
CA ALA A 117 -14.57 -3.97 -3.65
C ALA A 117 -14.15 -4.01 -2.19
N ILE A 118 -12.86 -4.27 -1.96
CA ILE A 118 -12.22 -4.16 -0.64
C ILE A 118 -11.17 -3.09 -0.77
N ILE A 119 -11.25 -2.04 0.03
CA ILE A 119 -10.32 -0.92 -0.02
C ILE A 119 -9.41 -0.87 1.21
N SER A 120 -8.31 -0.14 1.09
CA SER A 120 -7.42 0.17 2.21
C SER A 120 -6.83 -1.08 2.88
N VAL A 121 -6.46 -2.07 2.07
CA VAL A 121 -5.87 -3.33 2.55
C VAL A 121 -4.35 -3.20 2.64
N GLY A 122 -3.84 -3.10 3.84
CA GLY A 122 -2.41 -2.98 4.10
C GLY A 122 -2.07 -3.20 5.57
N TRP A 123 -1.01 -2.57 6.04
CA TRP A 123 -0.65 -2.54 7.45
C TRP A 123 -1.52 -1.57 8.23
N ASP A 124 -1.55 -0.29 7.84
CA ASP A 124 -2.28 0.80 8.46
C ASP A 124 -2.68 1.85 7.40
N PRO A 125 -3.91 1.86 6.94
CA PRO A 125 -5.04 1.01 7.35
C PRO A 125 -4.87 -0.45 6.93
N GLY A 126 -5.48 -1.36 7.70
CA GLY A 126 -5.47 -2.80 7.45
C GLY A 126 -5.24 -3.60 8.73
N LEU A 127 -4.17 -4.41 8.79
CA LEU A 127 -3.92 -5.35 9.88
C LEU A 127 -3.84 -4.67 11.26
N PHE A 128 -3.19 -3.51 11.37
CA PHE A 128 -3.14 -2.78 12.64
C PHE A 128 -4.47 -2.21 13.06
N SER A 129 -5.32 -1.81 12.11
CA SER A 129 -6.67 -1.35 12.42
C SER A 129 -7.49 -2.48 13.05
N LEU A 130 -7.39 -3.69 12.50
CA LEU A 130 -8.01 -4.89 13.06
C LEU A 130 -7.43 -5.26 14.43
N SER A 131 -6.11 -5.22 14.57
CA SER A 131 -5.43 -5.51 15.86
C SER A 131 -5.87 -4.54 16.96
N ARG A 132 -5.98 -3.24 16.64
CA ARG A 132 -6.51 -2.23 17.58
C ARG A 132 -7.97 -2.49 17.94
N LEU A 133 -8.82 -2.85 16.96
CA LEU A 133 -10.21 -3.21 17.22
C LEU A 133 -10.31 -4.40 18.16
N TYR A 134 -9.58 -5.47 17.91
CA TYR A 134 -9.56 -6.64 18.80
C TYR A 134 -9.01 -6.29 20.18
N GLY A 135 -7.94 -5.50 20.25
CA GLY A 135 -7.40 -5.01 21.53
C GLY A 135 -8.44 -4.27 22.35
N ASN A 136 -9.20 -3.38 21.75
CA ASN A 136 -10.27 -2.63 22.43
C ASN A 136 -11.45 -3.51 22.87
N VAL A 137 -11.76 -4.58 22.12
CA VAL A 137 -12.81 -5.54 22.51
C VAL A 137 -12.38 -6.38 23.70
N ILE A 138 -11.13 -6.84 23.72
CA ILE A 138 -10.59 -7.70 24.79
C ILE A 138 -10.28 -6.87 26.05
N LEU A 139 -9.79 -5.66 25.88
CA LEU A 139 -9.39 -4.74 26.95
C LEU A 139 -10.08 -3.37 26.76
N PRO A 140 -11.38 -3.24 27.09
CA PRO A 140 -12.16 -2.04 26.80
C PRO A 140 -11.61 -0.73 27.40
N ASN A 141 -10.90 -0.83 28.52
CA ASN A 141 -10.25 0.30 29.21
C ASN A 141 -8.76 0.41 28.89
N GLY A 142 -8.26 -0.43 27.97
CA GLY A 142 -6.87 -0.41 27.52
C GLY A 142 -6.55 0.77 26.62
N LYS A 143 -5.27 1.05 26.50
CA LYS A 143 -4.74 2.01 25.52
C LYS A 143 -3.77 1.27 24.63
N ASP A 144 -3.86 1.49 23.32
CA ASP A 144 -2.89 0.91 22.40
C ASP A 144 -1.79 1.88 22.04
N TYR A 145 -0.58 1.35 21.99
CA TYR A 145 0.60 2.05 21.51
C TYR A 145 1.29 1.20 20.46
N THR A 146 1.62 1.80 19.32
CA THR A 146 2.30 1.11 18.24
C THR A 146 3.74 1.59 18.16
N PHE A 147 4.68 0.69 18.36
CA PHE A 147 6.10 0.93 18.17
C PHE A 147 6.61 0.15 16.97
N TRP A 148 7.12 0.86 15.98
CA TRP A 148 7.77 0.27 14.83
C TRP A 148 9.23 -0.01 15.18
N GLY A 149 9.76 -1.13 14.74
CA GLY A 149 11.22 -1.31 14.74
C GLY A 149 11.91 -0.28 13.84
N LYS A 150 13.23 -0.13 13.97
CA LYS A 150 14.03 0.69 13.05
C LYS A 150 13.78 0.24 11.61
N GLY A 151 13.00 1.01 10.88
CA GLY A 151 12.60 0.67 9.52
C GLY A 151 12.56 1.87 8.60
N VAL A 152 12.83 1.63 7.32
CA VAL A 152 12.73 2.67 6.29
C VAL A 152 11.26 2.96 6.02
N SER A 153 10.87 4.22 6.20
CA SER A 153 9.58 4.71 5.73
C SER A 153 9.63 4.94 4.23
N GLN A 154 9.06 4.02 3.46
CA GLN A 154 9.11 4.08 1.98
C GLN A 154 8.38 5.30 1.43
N GLY A 155 7.17 5.59 1.91
CA GLY A 155 6.38 6.73 1.44
C GLY A 155 7.05 8.08 1.74
N HIS A 156 7.55 8.28 2.96
CA HIS A 156 8.26 9.51 3.32
C HIS A 156 9.61 9.63 2.58
N SER A 157 10.34 8.54 2.44
CA SER A 157 11.57 8.51 1.64
C SER A 157 11.31 8.91 0.20
N ASP A 158 10.23 8.43 -0.40
CA ASP A 158 9.82 8.78 -1.74
C ASP A 158 9.40 10.24 -1.86
N ALA A 159 8.66 10.77 -0.88
CA ALA A 159 8.28 12.18 -0.83
C ALA A 159 9.52 13.09 -0.82
N ILE A 160 10.54 12.77 -0.02
CA ILE A 160 11.80 13.53 0.02
C ILE A 160 12.54 13.44 -1.32
N ARG A 161 12.58 12.26 -1.95
CA ARG A 161 13.23 12.08 -3.27
C ARG A 161 12.60 12.90 -4.40
N ARG A 162 11.32 13.30 -4.26
CA ARG A 162 10.62 14.15 -5.24
C ARG A 162 10.95 15.63 -5.12
N ILE A 163 11.62 16.04 -4.05
CA ILE A 163 12.04 17.44 -3.88
C ILE A 163 13.13 17.75 -4.93
N LYS A 164 12.97 18.88 -5.61
CA LYS A 164 13.97 19.35 -6.59
C LYS A 164 15.34 19.49 -5.92
N GLY A 165 16.40 19.00 -6.55
CA GLY A 165 17.76 19.03 -6.01
C GLY A 165 18.13 17.79 -5.19
N VAL A 166 17.19 17.00 -4.73
CA VAL A 166 17.48 15.74 -4.03
C VAL A 166 17.81 14.63 -5.04
N LYS A 167 18.98 14.01 -4.89
CA LYS A 167 19.42 12.86 -5.69
C LYS A 167 18.89 11.55 -5.12
N ASN A 168 18.94 11.40 -3.82
CA ASN A 168 18.46 10.23 -3.10
C ASN A 168 18.13 10.60 -1.64
N ALA A 169 17.19 9.86 -1.03
CA ALA A 169 16.84 10.02 0.37
C ALA A 169 16.30 8.73 0.97
N LYS A 170 16.59 8.52 2.24
CA LYS A 170 15.98 7.49 3.09
C LYS A 170 15.57 8.11 4.41
N GLN A 171 14.34 7.86 4.83
CA GLN A 171 13.84 8.24 6.13
C GLN A 171 13.59 7.00 6.97
N TYR A 172 14.06 7.02 8.21
CA TYR A 172 13.85 5.97 9.19
C TYR A 172 12.92 6.48 10.28
N THR A 173 12.03 5.62 10.75
CA THR A 173 11.27 5.83 11.98
C THR A 173 11.93 4.98 13.07
N CYS A 174 12.31 5.62 14.19
CA CYS A 174 12.96 4.96 15.31
C CYS A 174 12.04 5.09 16.53
N PRO A 175 11.74 4.00 17.26
CA PRO A 175 11.01 4.10 18.51
C PRO A 175 11.89 4.74 19.60
N VAL A 176 11.27 5.49 20.50
CA VAL A 176 11.93 6.03 21.67
C VAL A 176 11.96 4.96 22.76
N GLU A 177 13.15 4.55 23.19
CA GLU A 177 13.35 3.44 24.13
C GLU A 177 12.68 3.69 25.51
N SER A 178 12.72 4.93 26.01
CA SER A 178 12.04 5.30 27.26
C SER A 178 10.53 5.13 27.15
N ALA A 179 9.94 5.54 26.02
CA ALA A 179 8.52 5.38 25.76
C ALA A 179 8.12 3.90 25.68
N MET A 180 8.92 3.06 25.02
CA MET A 180 8.68 1.62 24.97
C MET A 180 8.74 0.97 26.36
N ARG A 181 9.71 1.36 27.19
CA ARG A 181 9.82 0.86 28.56
C ARG A 181 8.63 1.28 29.42
N ALA A 182 8.21 2.54 29.36
CA ALA A 182 7.04 3.04 30.09
C ALA A 182 5.79 2.19 29.76
N VAL A 183 5.51 1.98 28.47
CA VAL A 183 4.35 1.17 28.04
C VAL A 183 4.45 -0.28 28.52
N ARG A 184 5.62 -0.92 28.45
CA ARG A 184 5.83 -2.28 28.98
C ARG A 184 5.61 -2.39 30.48
N ASN A 185 5.86 -1.32 31.22
CA ASN A 185 5.61 -1.22 32.66
C ASN A 185 4.15 -0.84 32.99
N GLY A 186 3.27 -0.68 32.00
CA GLY A 186 1.89 -0.25 32.23
C GLY A 186 1.73 1.26 32.46
N GLU A 187 2.78 2.03 32.21
CA GLU A 187 2.80 3.49 32.34
C GLU A 187 2.42 4.16 31.03
N ASN A 188 1.86 5.39 31.10
CA ASN A 188 1.65 6.18 29.88
C ASN A 188 3.00 6.75 29.42
N PRO A 189 3.38 6.59 28.15
CA PRO A 189 4.58 7.21 27.62
C PRO A 189 4.39 8.74 27.51
N GLU A 190 5.51 9.46 27.48
CA GLU A 190 5.52 10.86 27.08
C GLU A 190 4.97 11.02 25.65
N LEU A 191 4.64 12.27 25.27
CA LEU A 191 4.01 12.59 23.97
C LEU A 191 4.80 12.09 22.77
N THR A 192 6.15 12.09 22.86
CA THR A 192 7.03 11.66 21.77
C THR A 192 7.35 10.18 21.90
N THR A 193 6.71 9.34 21.08
CA THR A 193 6.94 7.90 21.07
C THR A 193 7.91 7.42 19.98
N ARG A 194 8.24 8.29 19.02
CA ARG A 194 9.11 7.98 17.88
C ARG A 194 9.93 9.18 17.44
N GLU A 195 11.10 8.90 16.90
CA GLU A 195 11.99 9.85 16.26
C GLU A 195 12.08 9.55 14.75
N THR A 196 12.32 10.59 13.98
CA THR A 196 12.50 10.48 12.54
C THR A 196 13.93 10.88 12.18
N VAL A 197 14.64 9.97 11.51
CA VAL A 197 15.99 10.22 10.98
C VAL A 197 15.93 10.18 9.46
N SER A 198 16.38 11.26 8.82
CA SER A 198 16.42 11.38 7.36
C SER A 198 17.83 11.55 6.85
N TYR A 199 18.23 10.74 5.89
CA TYR A 199 19.47 10.87 5.15
C TYR A 199 19.16 11.34 3.74
N THR A 200 19.78 12.45 3.29
CA THR A 200 19.59 13.00 1.94
C THR A 200 20.91 13.14 1.22
N HIS A 201 20.92 12.78 -0.07
CA HIS A 201 22.01 13.09 -0.99
C HIS A 201 21.53 14.16 -1.95
N LEU A 202 22.23 15.30 -1.99
CA LEU A 202 21.94 16.40 -2.88
C LEU A 202 22.64 16.21 -4.22
N ARG A 203 22.10 16.80 -5.27
CA ARG A 203 22.80 16.92 -6.56
C ARG A 203 23.94 17.92 -6.41
N ALA A 204 25.00 17.78 -7.20
CA ALA A 204 26.06 18.78 -7.27
C ALA A 204 25.45 20.16 -7.51
N HIS A 205 25.95 21.18 -6.82
CA HIS A 205 25.48 22.56 -6.81
C HIS A 205 24.21 22.87 -5.99
N GLU A 206 23.62 21.89 -5.30
CA GLU A 206 22.54 22.14 -4.35
C GLU A 206 23.10 22.11 -2.92
N THR A 207 22.69 23.07 -2.11
CA THR A 207 23.01 23.15 -0.68
C THR A 207 21.73 23.17 0.13
N LYS A 208 21.83 22.97 1.46
CA LYS A 208 20.66 23.10 2.36
C LYS A 208 19.98 24.47 2.26
N ALA A 209 20.69 25.51 1.85
CA ALA A 209 20.14 26.85 1.68
C ALA A 209 19.29 27.01 0.40
N ASN A 210 19.43 26.07 -0.54
CA ASN A 210 18.74 26.10 -1.83
C ASN A 210 17.53 25.12 -1.88
N LEU A 211 17.27 24.41 -0.77
CA LEU A 211 16.15 23.50 -0.58
C LEU A 211 15.12 24.07 0.40
#